data_8ff2a45187d6548dbe0127cbb7cec143
#
_entry.id   8ff2a45187d6548dbe0127cbb7cec143
#
_cell.length_a   1.000
_cell.length_b   1.000
_cell.length_c   1.000
_cell.angle_alpha   90.00
_cell.angle_beta   90.00
_cell.angle_gamma   90.00
#
_symmetry.space_group_name_H-M   'P 1'
#
loop_
_entity.id
_entity.type
_entity.pdbx_description
1 polymer ?
#
loop_
_entity_poly.entity_id
_entity_poly.type
_entity_poly.pdbx_seq_one_letter_code
_entity_poly.pdbx_strand_id
1 'polypeptide(L)'
;MRSKNRGLMEQIKTYAEEYAMSHGGATPSTRDIGAAFNMSHVSAYRYLRSMDELGMIRYEHGEIRTDRIDKIEPMTNLSPSFSNAIPAGPADEVEGLVEEYVSIPSVFTDGRGGNFYILKVTGDSMVSAGIDSGDMVIIREQADAREGDIVASLINHNSSTLKRLCRDEQGLYLWAENDSWDEKSRFYGREFEVQGVAVKVVKDIG
;
A
#
# COMPACT_ATOMS: atom_id res chain seq x y z
N MET A 1 41.51 13.66 14.95
CA MET A 1 40.18 13.06 14.73
C MET A 1 40.22 11.61 15.22
N ARG A 2 39.50 11.22 16.29
CA ARG A 2 39.51 9.82 16.75
C ARG A 2 38.88 8.97 15.64
N SER A 3 39.64 8.02 15.10
CA SER A 3 39.13 7.01 14.17
C SER A 3 37.92 6.34 14.82
N LYS A 4 36.75 6.45 14.19
CA LYS A 4 35.55 5.73 14.65
C LYS A 4 35.81 4.23 14.55
N ASN A 5 35.38 3.49 15.55
CA ASN A 5 35.59 2.05 15.64
C ASN A 5 34.89 1.33 14.47
N ARG A 6 35.67 0.84 13.51
CA ARG A 6 35.16 0.14 12.32
C ARG A 6 34.42 -1.16 12.70
N GLY A 7 34.87 -1.84 13.75
CA GLY A 7 34.17 -3.03 14.25
C GLY A 7 32.76 -2.71 14.75
N LEU A 8 32.58 -1.56 15.42
CA LEU A 8 31.26 -1.12 15.85
C LEU A 8 30.37 -0.73 14.66
N MET A 9 30.95 -0.15 13.58
CA MET A 9 30.20 0.14 12.36
C MET A 9 29.67 -1.15 11.69
N GLU A 10 30.49 -2.20 11.62
CA GLU A 10 30.04 -3.51 11.10
C GLU A 10 28.93 -4.11 11.98
N GLN A 11 29.03 -4.00 13.29
CA GLN A 11 27.98 -4.45 14.21
C GLN A 11 26.67 -3.67 14.01
N ILE A 12 26.74 -2.34 13.82
CA ILE A 12 25.56 -1.51 13.53
C ILE A 12 24.94 -1.90 12.19
N LYS A 13 25.76 -2.17 11.16
CA LYS A 13 25.29 -2.64 9.86
C LYS A 13 24.56 -3.97 9.98
N THR A 14 25.19 -4.95 10.65
CA THR A 14 24.58 -6.28 10.87
C THR A 14 23.25 -6.15 11.63
N TYR A 15 23.23 -5.36 12.71
CA TYR A 15 22.01 -5.09 13.46
C TYR A 15 20.90 -4.49 12.57
N ALA A 16 21.23 -3.51 11.73
CA ALA A 16 20.26 -2.90 10.83
C ALA A 16 19.70 -3.91 9.82
N GLU A 17 20.54 -4.81 9.29
CA GLU A 17 20.14 -5.87 8.38
C GLU A 17 19.24 -6.92 9.05
N GLU A 18 19.58 -7.34 10.28
CA GLU A 18 18.77 -8.29 11.08
C GLU A 18 17.43 -7.66 11.51
N TYR A 19 17.46 -6.39 11.89
CA TYR A 19 16.26 -5.62 12.20
C TYR A 19 15.32 -5.58 10.99
N ALA A 20 15.84 -5.22 9.81
CA ALA A 20 15.05 -5.18 8.60
C ALA A 20 14.45 -6.55 8.23
N MET A 21 15.19 -7.64 8.43
CA MET A 21 14.68 -9.01 8.21
C MET A 21 13.51 -9.36 9.13
N SER A 22 13.55 -8.91 10.38
CA SER A 22 12.51 -9.20 11.38
C SER A 22 11.34 -8.22 11.37
N HIS A 23 11.50 -7.06 10.71
CA HIS A 23 10.51 -5.98 10.68
C HIS A 23 10.03 -5.65 9.25
N GLY A 24 10.02 -6.65 8.35
CA GLY A 24 9.44 -6.54 7.02
C GLY A 24 10.12 -5.50 6.10
N GLY A 25 11.43 -5.32 6.25
CA GLY A 25 12.21 -4.36 5.46
C GLY A 25 12.34 -2.97 6.10
N ALA A 26 11.63 -2.69 7.20
CA ALA A 26 11.80 -1.45 7.94
C ALA A 26 13.18 -1.40 8.62
N THR A 27 13.84 -0.24 8.63
CA THR A 27 15.17 -0.09 9.23
C THR A 27 15.11 0.60 10.59
N PRO A 28 16.06 0.29 11.51
CA PRO A 28 16.03 0.84 12.85
C PRO A 28 16.29 2.35 12.82
N SER A 29 15.57 3.08 13.67
CA SER A 29 15.83 4.50 13.90
C SER A 29 17.15 4.72 14.68
N THR A 30 17.62 5.97 14.68
CA THR A 30 18.80 6.34 15.51
C THR A 30 18.58 6.10 17.00
N ARG A 31 17.32 6.07 17.48
CA ARG A 31 16.97 5.76 18.87
C ARG A 31 17.09 4.27 19.14
N ASP A 32 16.63 3.42 18.20
CA ASP A 32 16.75 1.96 18.31
C ASP A 32 18.21 1.53 18.33
N ILE A 33 19.04 2.11 17.43
CA ILE A 33 20.48 1.89 17.42
C ILE A 33 21.12 2.40 18.73
N GLY A 34 20.69 3.57 19.21
CA GLY A 34 21.15 4.13 20.48
C GLY A 34 20.90 3.19 21.64
N ALA A 35 19.70 2.62 21.71
CA ALA A 35 19.32 1.64 22.73
C ALA A 35 20.10 0.32 22.60
N ALA A 36 20.21 -0.23 21.38
CA ALA A 36 20.90 -1.49 21.13
C ALA A 36 22.42 -1.44 21.46
N PHE A 37 23.06 -0.29 21.22
CA PHE A 37 24.50 -0.11 21.38
C PHE A 37 24.90 0.78 22.57
N ASN A 38 23.96 1.06 23.47
CA ASN A 38 24.17 1.90 24.66
C ASN A 38 24.86 3.23 24.35
N MET A 39 24.34 3.94 23.36
CA MET A 39 24.84 5.26 22.95
C MET A 39 23.68 6.25 22.75
N SER A 40 24.00 7.56 22.73
CA SER A 40 22.99 8.56 22.42
C SER A 40 22.55 8.48 20.93
N HIS A 41 21.30 8.84 20.62
CA HIS A 41 20.81 8.93 19.26
C HIS A 41 21.65 9.85 18.36
N VAL A 42 22.26 10.90 18.94
CA VAL A 42 23.18 11.80 18.25
C VAL A 42 24.46 11.06 17.86
N SER A 43 24.96 10.18 18.74
CA SER A 43 26.14 9.35 18.46
C SER A 43 25.81 8.32 17.37
N ALA A 44 24.66 7.66 17.44
CA ALA A 44 24.17 6.74 16.41
C ALA A 44 24.07 7.45 15.04
N TYR A 45 23.46 8.61 14.98
CA TYR A 45 23.41 9.42 13.76
C TYR A 45 24.79 9.72 13.18
N ARG A 46 25.78 10.10 14.03
CA ARG A 46 27.15 10.35 13.58
C ARG A 46 27.85 9.10 13.06
N TYR A 47 27.51 7.91 13.61
CA TYR A 47 28.00 6.65 13.07
C TYR A 47 27.39 6.36 11.71
N LEU A 48 26.07 6.47 11.54
CA LEU A 48 25.39 6.25 10.27
C LEU A 48 25.93 7.18 9.16
N ARG A 49 26.10 8.47 9.45
CA ARG A 49 26.69 9.42 8.49
C ARG A 49 28.12 9.03 8.09
N SER A 50 28.95 8.57 9.05
CA SER A 50 30.29 8.12 8.70
C SER A 50 30.33 6.81 7.94
N MET A 51 29.37 5.92 8.18
CA MET A 51 29.24 4.66 7.45
C MET A 51 28.76 4.93 6.01
N ASP A 52 27.91 5.91 5.81
CA ASP A 52 27.47 6.40 4.50
C ASP A 52 28.65 7.00 3.71
N GLU A 53 29.42 7.92 4.33
CA GLU A 53 30.64 8.51 3.75
C GLU A 53 31.71 7.47 3.37
N LEU A 54 31.76 6.34 4.07
CA LEU A 54 32.67 5.21 3.80
C LEU A 54 32.08 4.19 2.78
N GLY A 55 30.87 4.41 2.29
CA GLY A 55 30.19 3.50 1.37
C GLY A 55 29.80 2.15 1.99
N MET A 56 29.73 2.06 3.34
CA MET A 56 29.34 0.83 4.05
C MET A 56 27.81 0.60 3.99
N ILE A 57 27.06 1.69 3.96
CA ILE A 57 25.60 1.76 3.85
C ILE A 57 25.24 2.97 2.98
N ARG A 58 23.98 3.09 2.57
CA ARG A 58 23.36 4.36 2.14
C ARG A 58 22.42 4.82 3.26
N TYR A 59 22.51 6.10 3.65
CA TYR A 59 21.68 6.65 4.71
C TYR A 59 21.01 7.93 4.25
N GLU A 60 19.73 7.82 3.86
CA GLU A 60 18.92 8.90 3.30
C GLU A 60 17.54 8.93 3.98
N HIS A 61 17.01 10.13 4.25
CA HIS A 61 15.68 10.36 4.85
C HIS A 61 15.40 9.56 6.14
N GLY A 62 16.47 9.21 6.90
CA GLY A 62 16.36 8.41 8.12
C GLY A 62 16.37 6.89 7.89
N GLU A 63 16.41 6.44 6.65
CA GLU A 63 16.46 5.03 6.27
C GLU A 63 17.90 4.56 5.99
N ILE A 64 18.16 3.31 6.39
CA ILE A 64 19.43 2.63 6.15
C ILE A 64 19.21 1.66 4.98
N ARG A 65 20.09 1.72 3.97
CA ARG A 65 20.06 0.81 2.82
C ARG A 65 21.41 0.10 2.69
N THR A 66 21.35 -1.20 2.45
CA THR A 66 22.49 -2.07 2.10
C THR A 66 22.03 -3.03 1.00
N ASP A 67 22.98 -3.65 0.29
CA ASP A 67 22.64 -4.68 -0.72
C ASP A 67 21.80 -5.83 -0.16
N ARG A 68 21.89 -6.08 1.15
CA ARG A 68 21.11 -7.13 1.82
C ARG A 68 19.69 -6.64 2.14
N ILE A 69 19.55 -5.42 2.63
CA ILE A 69 18.25 -4.79 2.92
C ILE A 69 17.46 -4.59 1.62
N ASP A 70 18.13 -4.15 0.55
CA ASP A 70 17.50 -3.92 -0.76
C ASP A 70 16.99 -5.21 -1.42
N LYS A 71 17.48 -6.38 -0.98
CA LYS A 71 16.97 -7.70 -1.41
C LYS A 71 15.83 -8.22 -0.53
N ILE A 72 15.56 -7.59 0.59
CA ILE A 72 14.37 -7.90 1.40
C ILE A 72 13.19 -7.28 0.67
N GLU A 73 12.39 -8.10 0.00
CA GLU A 73 11.09 -7.63 -0.50
C GLU A 73 10.28 -7.15 0.71
N PRO A 74 9.68 -5.96 0.66
CA PRO A 74 8.89 -5.47 1.78
C PRO A 74 7.77 -6.48 2.04
N MET A 75 7.78 -7.08 3.24
CA MET A 75 6.75 -8.05 3.65
C MET A 75 5.39 -7.39 3.81
N THR A 76 5.36 -6.05 3.87
CA THR A 76 4.14 -5.25 3.96
C THR A 76 4.26 -4.00 3.10
N ASN A 77 3.14 -3.61 2.51
CA ASN A 77 2.96 -2.32 1.85
C ASN A 77 2.08 -1.44 2.73
N LEU A 78 2.58 -0.27 3.12
CA LEU A 78 1.76 0.71 3.81
C LEU A 78 0.85 1.39 2.78
N SER A 79 -0.46 1.19 2.93
CA SER A 79 -1.45 1.64 1.96
C SER A 79 -2.51 2.51 2.61
N PRO A 80 -2.93 3.62 1.98
CA PRO A 80 -4.01 4.45 2.48
C PRO A 80 -5.34 3.70 2.46
N SER A 81 -6.19 3.95 3.46
CA SER A 81 -7.55 3.42 3.55
C SER A 81 -8.57 4.54 3.36
N PHE A 82 -9.64 4.25 2.62
CA PHE A 82 -10.72 5.17 2.29
C PHE A 82 -12.07 4.50 2.56
N SER A 83 -13.02 5.22 3.19
CA SER A 83 -14.36 4.65 3.49
C SER A 83 -15.43 5.05 2.49
N ASN A 84 -15.42 6.27 1.97
CA ASN A 84 -16.51 6.78 1.13
C ASN A 84 -16.03 7.48 -0.14
N ALA A 85 -14.75 7.41 -0.42
CA ALA A 85 -14.15 8.03 -1.59
C ALA A 85 -13.15 7.08 -2.24
N ILE A 86 -13.06 7.12 -3.56
CA ILE A 86 -11.98 6.49 -4.30
C ILE A 86 -10.98 7.61 -4.62
N PRO A 87 -9.67 7.39 -4.39
CA PRO A 87 -8.68 8.43 -4.66
C PRO A 87 -8.71 8.79 -6.15
N ALA A 88 -9.07 10.04 -6.44
CA ALA A 88 -9.03 10.59 -7.78
C ALA A 88 -8.83 12.10 -7.68
N GLY A 89 -7.89 12.64 -8.44
CA GLY A 89 -7.56 14.05 -8.41
C GLY A 89 -6.14 14.35 -7.96
N PRO A 90 -5.81 15.62 -7.70
CA PRO A 90 -4.50 16.04 -7.21
C PRO A 90 -4.14 15.36 -5.87
N ALA A 91 -2.86 15.06 -5.66
CA ALA A 91 -2.36 14.36 -4.49
C ALA A 91 -2.80 15.01 -3.15
N ASP A 92 -2.82 16.34 -3.08
CA ASP A 92 -3.22 17.09 -1.89
C ASP A 92 -4.71 16.87 -1.52
N GLU A 93 -5.58 16.72 -2.52
CA GLU A 93 -7.00 16.44 -2.31
C GLU A 93 -7.23 14.99 -1.87
N VAL A 94 -6.46 14.05 -2.43
CA VAL A 94 -6.51 12.63 -2.07
C VAL A 94 -6.01 12.42 -0.63
N GLU A 95 -4.94 13.11 -0.21
CA GLU A 95 -4.40 12.99 1.14
C GLU A 95 -5.41 13.42 2.22
N GLY A 96 -6.25 14.40 1.92
CA GLY A 96 -7.35 14.84 2.80
C GLY A 96 -8.49 13.82 2.97
N LEU A 97 -8.56 12.78 2.14
CA LEU A 97 -9.56 11.72 2.17
C LEU A 97 -9.07 10.44 2.87
N VAL A 98 -7.76 10.35 3.16
CA VAL A 98 -7.18 9.17 3.84
C VAL A 98 -7.67 9.10 5.28
N GLU A 99 -8.30 8.00 5.67
CA GLU A 99 -8.71 7.77 7.05
C GLU A 99 -7.55 7.28 7.91
N GLU A 100 -6.84 6.29 7.41
CA GLU A 100 -5.69 5.69 8.08
C GLU A 100 -4.74 5.05 7.06
N TYR A 101 -3.51 4.73 7.51
CA TYR A 101 -2.59 3.90 6.73
C TYR A 101 -2.53 2.50 7.32
N VAL A 102 -2.77 1.50 6.49
CA VAL A 102 -2.81 0.08 6.88
C VAL A 102 -1.65 -0.67 6.22
N SER A 103 -0.95 -1.49 7.00
CA SER A 103 0.09 -2.37 6.47
C SER A 103 -0.51 -3.60 5.81
N ILE A 104 -0.41 -3.70 4.48
CA ILE A 104 -0.87 -4.86 3.72
C ILE A 104 0.29 -5.85 3.56
N PRO A 105 0.16 -7.12 4.01
CA PRO A 105 1.15 -8.15 3.72
C PRO A 105 1.37 -8.31 2.21
N SER A 106 2.63 -8.39 1.76
CA SER A 106 2.99 -8.49 0.34
C SER A 106 2.40 -9.72 -0.35
N VAL A 107 2.10 -10.79 0.42
CA VAL A 107 1.39 -11.97 -0.09
C VAL A 107 -0.01 -11.65 -0.63
N PHE A 108 -0.65 -10.57 -0.18
CA PHE A 108 -1.96 -10.13 -0.68
C PHE A 108 -1.86 -9.29 -1.95
N THR A 109 -0.67 -8.81 -2.28
CA THR A 109 -0.40 -8.02 -3.50
C THR A 109 0.28 -8.84 -4.59
N ASP A 110 0.32 -10.18 -4.45
CA ASP A 110 0.95 -11.16 -5.36
C ASP A 110 2.44 -10.87 -5.64
N GLY A 111 3.15 -10.23 -4.67
CA GLY A 111 4.56 -9.82 -4.82
C GLY A 111 4.79 -8.81 -5.97
N ARG A 112 3.74 -8.28 -6.55
CA ARG A 112 3.84 -7.27 -7.61
C ARG A 112 4.05 -5.90 -7.00
N GLY A 113 5.06 -5.19 -7.47
CA GLY A 113 5.23 -3.77 -7.19
C GLY A 113 4.02 -2.99 -7.72
N GLY A 114 3.73 -1.86 -7.12
CA GLY A 114 2.65 -0.96 -7.52
C GLY A 114 2.04 -0.27 -6.31
N ASN A 115 1.20 0.72 -6.59
CA ASN A 115 0.45 1.40 -5.55
C ASN A 115 -0.81 0.59 -5.24
N PHE A 116 -1.11 0.49 -3.94
CA PHE A 116 -2.32 -0.14 -3.45
C PHE A 116 -3.01 0.81 -2.49
N TYR A 117 -4.32 0.69 -2.43
CA TYR A 117 -5.11 1.33 -1.39
C TYR A 117 -6.21 0.39 -0.90
N ILE A 118 -6.77 0.68 0.25
CA ILE A 118 -7.86 -0.07 0.83
C ILE A 118 -9.15 0.73 0.67
N LEU A 119 -10.19 0.08 0.17
CA LEU A 119 -11.53 0.63 0.12
C LEU A 119 -12.40 -0.12 1.15
N LYS A 120 -12.91 0.60 2.14
CA LYS A 120 -13.92 0.07 3.06
C LYS A 120 -15.28 0.14 2.38
N VAL A 121 -15.89 -1.01 2.21
CA VAL A 121 -17.15 -1.15 1.47
C VAL A 121 -18.32 -0.62 2.27
N THR A 122 -19.17 0.15 1.60
CA THR A 122 -20.46 0.58 2.11
C THR A 122 -21.56 0.21 1.11
N GLY A 123 -22.70 -0.27 1.62
CA GLY A 123 -23.81 -0.73 0.80
C GLY A 123 -23.72 -2.22 0.43
N ASP A 124 -24.62 -2.65 -0.44
CA ASP A 124 -24.93 -4.04 -0.73
C ASP A 124 -24.77 -4.44 -2.21
N SER A 125 -24.26 -3.53 -3.03
CA SER A 125 -24.23 -3.71 -4.49
C SER A 125 -23.36 -4.86 -4.99
N MET A 126 -22.52 -5.45 -4.12
CA MET A 126 -21.56 -6.53 -4.47
C MET A 126 -21.74 -7.79 -3.58
N VAL A 127 -22.88 -7.94 -2.92
CA VAL A 127 -23.13 -9.05 -1.98
C VAL A 127 -23.13 -10.41 -2.67
N SER A 128 -23.62 -10.49 -3.92
CA SER A 128 -23.57 -11.75 -4.70
C SER A 128 -22.15 -12.11 -5.16
N ALA A 129 -21.21 -11.17 -5.12
CA ALA A 129 -19.77 -11.43 -5.27
C ALA A 129 -19.10 -11.82 -3.93
N GLY A 130 -19.86 -11.90 -2.85
CA GLY A 130 -19.35 -12.16 -1.51
C GLY A 130 -18.63 -10.97 -0.90
N ILE A 131 -18.96 -9.74 -1.29
CA ILE A 131 -18.42 -8.50 -0.73
C ILE A 131 -19.52 -7.77 0.00
N ASP A 132 -19.43 -7.71 1.32
CA ASP A 132 -20.45 -7.15 2.20
C ASP A 132 -20.06 -5.76 2.71
N SER A 133 -21.07 -5.03 3.20
CA SER A 133 -20.82 -3.73 3.85
C SER A 133 -19.96 -3.93 5.10
N GLY A 134 -18.89 -3.15 5.22
CA GLY A 134 -17.88 -3.25 6.28
C GLY A 134 -16.62 -4.00 5.87
N ASP A 135 -16.64 -4.77 4.78
CA ASP A 135 -15.45 -5.44 4.24
C ASP A 135 -14.40 -4.43 3.81
N MET A 136 -13.13 -4.82 3.90
CA MET A 136 -12.01 -4.09 3.33
C MET A 136 -11.57 -4.74 2.01
N VAL A 137 -11.56 -3.98 0.92
CA VAL A 137 -11.10 -4.44 -0.38
C VAL A 137 -9.74 -3.82 -0.70
N ILE A 138 -8.75 -4.66 -0.97
CA ILE A 138 -7.43 -4.21 -1.42
C ILE A 138 -7.54 -3.96 -2.91
N ILE A 139 -7.28 -2.72 -3.31
CA ILE A 139 -7.34 -2.25 -4.70
C ILE A 139 -5.91 -1.99 -5.18
N ARG A 140 -5.57 -2.53 -6.34
CA ARG A 140 -4.38 -2.12 -7.07
C ARG A 140 -4.71 -0.92 -7.95
N GLU A 141 -4.01 0.19 -7.75
CA GLU A 141 -4.17 1.41 -8.53
C GLU A 141 -3.74 1.17 -9.98
N GLN A 142 -4.69 1.25 -10.89
CA GLN A 142 -4.47 1.14 -12.34
C GLN A 142 -5.71 1.57 -13.12
N ALA A 143 -5.52 2.17 -14.28
CA ALA A 143 -6.61 2.53 -15.19
C ALA A 143 -7.07 1.36 -16.07
N ASP A 144 -6.17 0.42 -16.36
CA ASP A 144 -6.47 -0.74 -17.21
C ASP A 144 -7.13 -1.85 -16.42
N ALA A 145 -8.30 -2.31 -16.86
CA ALA A 145 -9.02 -3.44 -16.31
C ALA A 145 -9.55 -4.34 -17.43
N ARG A 146 -9.79 -5.59 -17.10
CA ARG A 146 -10.32 -6.60 -18.02
C ARG A 146 -11.77 -6.91 -17.70
N GLU A 147 -12.51 -7.35 -18.68
CA GLU A 147 -13.83 -7.95 -18.46
C GLU A 147 -13.74 -9.05 -17.40
N GLY A 148 -14.65 -9.01 -16.44
CA GLY A 148 -14.67 -9.90 -15.28
C GLY A 148 -13.95 -9.36 -14.05
N ASP A 149 -13.14 -8.31 -14.15
CA ASP A 149 -12.52 -7.69 -12.97
C ASP A 149 -13.55 -6.95 -12.11
N ILE A 150 -13.38 -6.99 -10.80
CA ILE A 150 -14.08 -6.07 -9.90
C ILE A 150 -13.23 -4.81 -9.83
N VAL A 151 -13.83 -3.67 -10.15
CA VAL A 151 -13.14 -2.40 -10.30
C VAL A 151 -13.68 -1.35 -9.32
N ALA A 152 -12.77 -0.58 -8.78
CA ALA A 152 -13.05 0.68 -8.13
C ALA A 152 -13.11 1.77 -9.20
N SER A 153 -14.23 2.47 -9.32
CA SER A 153 -14.47 3.42 -10.40
C SER A 153 -15.15 4.68 -9.89
N LEU A 154 -14.89 5.80 -10.58
CA LEU A 154 -15.67 7.02 -10.47
C LEU A 154 -16.77 7.03 -11.51
N ILE A 155 -18.00 7.31 -11.09
CA ILE A 155 -19.14 7.55 -11.98
C ILE A 155 -19.35 9.06 -12.10
N ASN A 156 -19.47 9.56 -13.34
CA ASN A 156 -19.66 10.97 -13.64
C ASN A 156 -18.68 11.90 -12.91
N HIS A 157 -17.44 11.43 -12.72
CA HIS A 157 -16.31 12.12 -12.05
C HIS A 157 -16.52 12.51 -10.58
N ASN A 158 -17.56 12.04 -9.91
CA ASN A 158 -17.85 12.47 -8.55
C ASN A 158 -18.39 11.40 -7.60
N SER A 159 -18.78 10.23 -8.10
CA SER A 159 -19.35 9.18 -7.28
C SER A 159 -18.50 7.92 -7.33
N SER A 160 -17.94 7.55 -6.19
CA SER A 160 -17.10 6.35 -6.05
C SER A 160 -17.96 5.08 -5.98
N THR A 161 -17.56 4.03 -6.67
CA THR A 161 -18.27 2.75 -6.65
C THR A 161 -17.33 1.56 -6.85
N LEU A 162 -17.74 0.39 -6.31
CA LEU A 162 -17.13 -0.90 -6.59
C LEU A 162 -18.13 -1.74 -7.40
N LYS A 163 -17.74 -2.22 -8.58
CA LYS A 163 -18.61 -2.94 -9.52
C LYS A 163 -17.81 -3.98 -10.31
N ARG A 164 -18.52 -4.94 -10.90
CA ARG A 164 -17.95 -5.84 -11.92
C ARG A 164 -17.89 -5.13 -13.26
N LEU A 165 -16.72 -5.19 -13.92
CA LEU A 165 -16.56 -4.73 -15.29
C LEU A 165 -17.05 -5.83 -16.22
N CYS A 166 -18.09 -5.54 -16.98
CA CYS A 166 -18.72 -6.45 -17.94
C CYS A 166 -18.68 -5.87 -19.36
N ARG A 167 -19.02 -6.70 -20.34
CA ARG A 167 -19.10 -6.31 -21.75
C ARG A 167 -20.37 -6.87 -22.38
N ASP A 168 -21.00 -6.06 -23.22
CA ASP A 168 -22.08 -6.48 -24.12
C ASP A 168 -21.90 -5.85 -25.51
N GLU A 169 -22.94 -5.84 -26.34
CA GLU A 169 -22.95 -5.27 -27.69
C GLU A 169 -22.73 -3.75 -27.70
N GLN A 170 -23.08 -3.05 -26.61
CA GLN A 170 -22.89 -1.60 -26.47
C GLN A 170 -21.48 -1.24 -25.95
N GLY A 171 -20.71 -2.22 -25.43
CA GLY A 171 -19.35 -2.04 -24.97
C GLY A 171 -19.13 -2.46 -23.51
N LEU A 172 -18.14 -1.86 -22.87
CA LEU A 172 -17.85 -2.07 -21.45
C LEU A 172 -18.86 -1.31 -20.59
N TYR A 173 -19.33 -1.97 -19.53
CA TYR A 173 -20.21 -1.38 -18.53
C TYR A 173 -19.90 -1.91 -17.12
N LEU A 174 -20.31 -1.16 -16.12
CA LEU A 174 -20.24 -1.55 -14.70
C LEU A 174 -21.54 -2.23 -14.29
N TRP A 175 -21.40 -3.37 -13.61
CA TRP A 175 -22.51 -4.19 -13.11
C TRP A 175 -22.43 -4.39 -11.60
N ALA A 176 -23.56 -4.21 -10.91
CA ALA A 176 -23.72 -4.57 -9.51
C ALA A 176 -23.99 -6.07 -9.41
N GLU A 177 -23.25 -6.76 -8.55
CA GLU A 177 -23.52 -8.17 -8.22
C GLU A 177 -24.42 -8.26 -6.97
N ASN A 178 -25.67 -7.93 -7.19
CA ASN A 178 -26.75 -8.05 -6.22
C ASN A 178 -28.04 -8.32 -6.99
N ASP A 179 -28.72 -9.42 -6.71
CA ASP A 179 -29.92 -9.88 -7.43
C ASP A 179 -31.11 -8.94 -7.31
N SER A 180 -31.10 -7.99 -6.37
CA SER A 180 -32.12 -6.97 -6.21
C SER A 180 -31.89 -5.73 -7.11
N TRP A 181 -30.73 -5.64 -7.79
CA TRP A 181 -30.42 -4.54 -8.72
C TRP A 181 -30.91 -4.84 -10.14
N ASP A 182 -31.46 -3.84 -10.79
CA ASP A 182 -32.03 -3.96 -12.11
C ASP A 182 -31.02 -3.54 -13.21
N GLU A 183 -31.24 -3.96 -14.46
CA GLU A 183 -30.37 -3.66 -15.60
C GLU A 183 -30.23 -2.17 -15.89
N LYS A 184 -31.14 -1.31 -15.42
CA LYS A 184 -31.06 0.15 -15.56
C LYS A 184 -29.95 0.78 -14.73
N SER A 185 -29.33 0.00 -13.83
CA SER A 185 -28.19 0.42 -13.02
C SER A 185 -26.84 0.19 -13.70
N ARG A 186 -26.79 -0.04 -15.02
CA ARG A 186 -25.57 -0.17 -15.79
C ARG A 186 -25.01 1.22 -16.15
N PHE A 187 -23.70 1.38 -15.98
CA PHE A 187 -22.96 2.57 -16.40
C PHE A 187 -22.05 2.20 -17.55
N TYR A 188 -22.20 2.84 -18.70
CA TYR A 188 -21.47 2.52 -19.93
C TYR A 188 -20.36 3.50 -20.24
N GLY A 189 -19.27 3.00 -20.75
CA GLY A 189 -18.21 3.71 -21.45
C GLY A 189 -17.73 4.98 -20.74
N ARG A 190 -18.16 6.15 -21.21
CA ARG A 190 -17.70 7.45 -20.71
C ARG A 190 -18.32 7.90 -19.39
N GLU A 191 -19.29 7.14 -18.87
CA GLU A 191 -19.95 7.46 -17.60
C GLU A 191 -19.11 7.06 -16.40
N PHE A 192 -18.02 6.29 -16.59
CA PHE A 192 -17.15 5.88 -15.52
C PHE A 192 -15.65 5.92 -15.88
N GLU A 193 -14.83 6.06 -14.87
CA GLU A 193 -13.36 5.95 -14.94
C GLU A 193 -12.88 4.92 -13.94
N VAL A 194 -12.11 3.92 -14.40
CA VAL A 194 -11.47 2.93 -13.53
C VAL A 194 -10.32 3.59 -12.80
N GLN A 195 -10.31 3.47 -11.47
CA GLN A 195 -9.25 3.95 -10.59
C GLN A 195 -8.39 2.80 -10.06
N GLY A 196 -8.88 1.57 -10.13
CA GLY A 196 -8.13 0.40 -9.72
C GLY A 196 -8.92 -0.89 -9.84
N VAL A 197 -8.21 -2.00 -9.66
CA VAL A 197 -8.75 -3.36 -9.70
C VAL A 197 -8.66 -4.00 -8.32
N ALA A 198 -9.77 -4.58 -7.86
CA ALA A 198 -9.81 -5.33 -6.62
C ALA A 198 -8.97 -6.60 -6.72
N VAL A 199 -8.07 -6.81 -5.76
CA VAL A 199 -7.19 -7.99 -5.74
C VAL A 199 -7.51 -8.94 -4.58
N LYS A 200 -8.00 -8.43 -3.46
CA LYS A 200 -8.39 -9.24 -2.29
C LYS A 200 -9.53 -8.56 -1.52
N VAL A 201 -10.30 -9.38 -0.83
CA VAL A 201 -11.27 -8.95 0.18
C VAL A 201 -10.80 -9.45 1.54
N VAL A 202 -10.82 -8.59 2.54
CA VAL A 202 -10.53 -8.89 3.93
C VAL A 202 -11.82 -8.70 4.73
N LYS A 203 -12.23 -9.74 5.43
CA LYS A 203 -13.48 -9.78 6.21
C LYS A 203 -13.18 -9.96 7.69
N ASP A 204 -13.91 -9.24 8.52
CA ASP A 204 -14.00 -9.58 9.93
C ASP A 204 -14.99 -10.77 10.09
N ILE A 205 -14.52 -11.82 10.73
CA ILE A 205 -15.33 -13.03 10.96
C ILE A 205 -15.92 -13.11 12.39
N GLY A 206 -16.09 -11.95 13.04
CA GLY A 206 -16.82 -11.77 14.28
C GLY A 206 -16.02 -12.07 15.53
#